data_5dc19ae3f7e2ce2521cab3ee4a61205c
#
_entry.id   5dc19ae3f7e2ce2521cab3ee4a61205c
#
_cell.length_a   1.000
_cell.length_b   1.000
_cell.length_c   1.000
_cell.angle_alpha   90.00
_cell.angle_beta   90.00
_cell.angle_gamma   90.00
#
_symmetry.space_group_name_H-M   'P 1'
#
loop_
_entity.id
_entity.type
_entity.pdbx_description
1 polymer ?
#
loop_
_entity_poly.entity_id
_entity_poly.type
_entity_poly.pdbx_seq_one_letter_code
_entity_poly.pdbx_strand_id
1 'polypeptide(L)'
;MKNIPFLLTITILWLASSCSKKNDFTLEGKLDNLSSDTILIYYQVPQFQLDTLICKEGSFTYTISPDTFTMFSLIVDAEETIPVFADKGQTVYISGTIDEPNIEGEGENKLMNEIIHALQAIPSNEIPQKVDSFIQSNPDSFTSLYLLDKYYARNDSANFEQLETLTKALHGIIKDSPYMTQLQAKIVSLKNYKKNQSILSLMGFDKEGKS
;
A
#
# COMPACT_ATOMS: atom_id res chain seq x y z
N MET A 1 51.87 -5.14 53.89
CA MET A 1 51.47 -5.84 52.71
C MET A 1 49.93 -5.71 52.63
N LYS A 2 49.40 -4.84 51.78
CA LYS A 2 47.96 -4.54 51.67
C LYS A 2 47.40 -5.24 50.45
N ASN A 3 46.49 -6.21 50.67
CA ASN A 3 45.75 -6.85 49.61
C ASN A 3 44.60 -5.93 49.12
N ILE A 4 44.64 -5.56 47.84
CA ILE A 4 43.58 -4.85 47.15
C ILE A 4 42.68 -5.91 46.53
N PRO A 5 41.38 -6.04 46.87
CA PRO A 5 40.46 -6.90 46.14
C PRO A 5 40.13 -6.22 44.82
N PHE A 6 40.42 -6.93 43.73
CA PHE A 6 40.03 -6.58 42.36
C PHE A 6 38.51 -6.79 42.20
N LEU A 7 37.80 -5.68 42.25
CA LEU A 7 36.35 -5.68 42.06
C LEU A 7 36.05 -5.82 40.56
N LEU A 8 35.76 -7.04 40.13
CA LEU A 8 35.35 -7.36 38.76
C LEU A 8 33.90 -6.91 38.57
N THR A 9 33.71 -5.69 38.06
CA THR A 9 32.40 -5.20 37.65
C THR A 9 32.00 -5.90 36.37
N ILE A 10 31.17 -6.93 36.50
CA ILE A 10 30.50 -7.59 35.37
C ILE A 10 29.40 -6.65 34.92
N THR A 11 29.67 -5.88 33.85
CA THR A 11 28.64 -5.14 33.10
C THR A 11 27.83 -6.13 32.31
N ILE A 12 26.68 -6.56 32.84
CA ILE A 12 25.71 -7.38 32.09
C ILE A 12 25.09 -6.45 31.04
N LEU A 13 25.61 -6.54 29.84
CA LEU A 13 25.00 -5.95 28.65
C LEU A 13 23.70 -6.71 28.41
N TRP A 14 22.58 -6.13 28.78
CA TRP A 14 21.28 -6.62 28.38
C TRP A 14 21.14 -6.41 26.88
N LEU A 15 21.59 -7.40 26.12
CA LEU A 15 21.15 -7.57 24.75
C LEU A 15 19.68 -7.99 24.86
N ALA A 16 18.79 -7.01 24.80
CA ALA A 16 17.41 -7.25 24.43
C ALA A 16 17.41 -7.78 22.99
N SER A 17 17.72 -9.06 22.83
CA SER A 17 17.43 -9.79 21.60
C SER A 17 15.92 -9.78 21.48
N SER A 18 15.40 -8.78 20.76
CA SER A 18 14.09 -8.85 20.15
C SER A 18 14.09 -10.11 19.32
N CYS A 19 13.50 -11.17 19.87
CA CYS A 19 13.30 -12.44 19.18
C CYS A 19 12.12 -12.23 18.19
N SER A 20 12.31 -11.42 17.15
CA SER A 20 11.40 -11.46 16.02
C SER A 20 11.54 -12.86 15.44
N LYS A 21 10.43 -13.56 15.31
CA LYS A 21 10.44 -14.85 14.61
C LYS A 21 11.00 -14.55 13.22
N LYS A 22 11.92 -15.37 12.75
CA LYS A 22 12.67 -15.20 11.49
C LYS A 22 11.78 -14.93 10.24
N ASN A 23 10.47 -15.12 10.38
CA ASN A 23 9.47 -14.96 9.30
C ASN A 23 8.46 -13.83 9.55
N ASP A 24 8.58 -13.08 10.65
CA ASP A 24 7.65 -11.99 10.92
C ASP A 24 8.01 -10.78 10.05
N PHE A 25 6.98 -10.11 9.56
CA PHE A 25 7.09 -8.77 9.00
C PHE A 25 6.83 -7.76 10.10
N THR A 26 7.61 -6.71 10.14
CA THR A 26 7.44 -5.61 11.10
C THR A 26 7.28 -4.30 10.35
N LEU A 27 6.21 -3.58 10.66
CA LEU A 27 6.01 -2.19 10.27
C LEU A 27 6.26 -1.34 11.51
N GLU A 28 7.18 -0.41 11.40
CA GLU A 28 7.43 0.63 12.39
C GLU A 28 7.20 1.99 11.76
N GLY A 29 6.89 2.99 12.54
CA GLY A 29 6.81 4.33 11.99
C GLY A 29 6.55 5.40 13.00
N LYS A 30 6.70 6.63 12.50
CA LYS A 30 6.33 7.86 13.19
C LYS A 30 5.78 8.83 12.17
N LEU A 31 4.48 9.09 12.24
CA LEU A 31 3.81 10.08 11.42
C LEU A 31 3.59 11.36 12.23
N ASP A 32 3.91 12.47 11.60
CA ASP A 32 3.67 13.80 12.14
C ASP A 32 2.22 14.21 11.91
N ASN A 33 1.68 15.04 12.80
CA ASN A 33 0.36 15.65 12.68
C ASN A 33 -0.82 14.66 12.62
N LEU A 34 -0.67 13.46 13.21
CA LEU A 34 -1.81 12.56 13.37
C LEU A 34 -2.89 13.21 14.23
N SER A 35 -4.12 13.28 13.72
CA SER A 35 -5.30 13.74 14.44
C SER A 35 -5.90 12.71 15.37
N SER A 36 -5.46 11.45 15.27
CA SER A 36 -5.99 10.30 16.01
C SER A 36 -4.86 9.47 16.61
N ASP A 37 -5.13 8.88 17.78
CA ASP A 37 -4.25 7.87 18.38
C ASP A 37 -4.42 6.48 17.75
N THR A 38 -5.16 6.38 16.65
CA THR A 38 -5.42 5.12 15.96
C THR A 38 -5.30 5.27 14.44
N ILE A 39 -4.71 4.25 13.82
CA ILE A 39 -4.67 4.05 12.37
C ILE A 39 -5.41 2.73 12.08
N LEU A 40 -6.27 2.71 11.07
CA LEU A 40 -6.87 1.46 10.62
C LEU A 40 -5.94 0.78 9.60
N ILE A 41 -5.80 -0.52 9.72
CA ILE A 41 -5.09 -1.36 8.76
C ILE A 41 -6.14 -2.10 7.94
N TYR A 42 -6.08 -1.89 6.64
CA TYR A 42 -7.04 -2.44 5.69
C TYR A 42 -6.39 -3.48 4.80
N TYR A 43 -6.88 -4.70 4.88
CA TYR A 43 -6.56 -5.79 3.97
C TYR A 43 -7.72 -6.00 3.01
N GLN A 44 -7.40 -6.12 1.74
CA GLN A 44 -8.39 -6.38 0.71
C GLN A 44 -8.42 -7.87 0.31
N VAL A 45 -7.28 -8.52 0.39
CA VAL A 45 -7.06 -9.88 -0.11
C VAL A 45 -6.29 -10.69 0.94
N PRO A 46 -6.57 -11.99 1.12
CA PRO A 46 -7.54 -12.85 0.40
C PRO A 46 -9.00 -12.56 0.73
N GLN A 47 -9.25 -11.89 1.84
CA GLN A 47 -10.58 -11.44 2.26
C GLN A 47 -10.47 -10.08 2.93
N PHE A 48 -11.55 -9.33 2.90
CA PHE A 48 -11.66 -8.07 3.61
C PHE A 48 -11.39 -8.27 5.11
N GLN A 49 -10.44 -7.49 5.62
CA GLN A 49 -10.14 -7.44 7.04
C GLN A 49 -9.76 -6.02 7.45
N LEU A 50 -10.25 -5.59 8.58
CA LEU A 50 -9.82 -4.36 9.26
C LEU A 50 -9.14 -4.73 10.57
N ASP A 51 -8.03 -4.08 10.83
CA ASP A 51 -7.34 -4.12 12.11
C ASP A 51 -7.10 -2.70 12.63
N THR A 52 -6.76 -2.54 13.89
CA THR A 52 -6.55 -1.25 14.51
C THR A 52 -5.16 -1.17 15.11
N LEU A 53 -4.41 -0.16 14.69
CA LEU A 53 -3.08 0.15 15.17
C LEU A 53 -3.16 1.34 16.13
N ILE A 54 -2.64 1.16 17.35
CA ILE A 54 -2.59 2.22 18.35
C ILE A 54 -1.30 3.00 18.19
N CYS A 55 -1.41 4.31 18.08
CA CYS A 55 -0.29 5.23 17.99
C CYS A 55 -0.06 5.93 19.33
N LYS A 56 1.20 6.16 19.67
CA LYS A 56 1.59 6.97 20.81
C LYS A 56 2.50 8.09 20.33
N GLU A 57 2.01 9.32 20.44
CA GLU A 57 2.74 10.50 19.95
C GLU A 57 3.17 10.33 18.48
N GLY A 58 2.29 9.80 17.65
CA GLY A 58 2.53 9.52 16.23
C GLY A 58 3.35 8.26 15.95
N SER A 59 3.95 7.63 16.95
CA SER A 59 4.76 6.43 16.79
C SER A 59 3.92 5.16 16.90
N PHE A 60 4.24 4.17 16.07
CA PHE A 60 3.52 2.90 16.03
C PHE A 60 4.45 1.73 15.64
N THR A 61 4.02 0.54 16.00
CA THR A 61 4.63 -0.73 15.58
C THR A 61 3.53 -1.74 15.31
N TYR A 62 3.63 -2.45 14.19
CA TYR A 62 2.70 -3.50 13.81
C TYR A 62 3.47 -4.70 13.28
N THR A 63 3.17 -5.89 13.81
CA THR A 63 3.87 -7.13 13.43
C THR A 63 2.87 -8.17 12.98
N ILE A 64 3.14 -8.79 11.84
CA ILE A 64 2.38 -9.92 11.32
C ILE A 64 3.31 -11.03 10.88
N SER A 65 2.79 -12.25 10.82
CA SER A 65 3.49 -13.41 10.24
C SER A 65 2.82 -13.77 8.92
N PRO A 66 3.19 -13.13 7.80
CA PRO A 66 2.52 -13.38 6.53
C PRO A 66 2.87 -14.78 6.01
N ASP A 67 1.86 -15.55 5.61
CA ASP A 67 2.10 -16.85 4.95
C ASP A 67 2.71 -16.68 3.57
N THR A 68 2.24 -15.66 2.84
CA THR A 68 2.71 -15.23 1.52
C THR A 68 2.84 -13.72 1.50
N PHE A 69 3.45 -13.19 0.44
CA PHE A 69 3.45 -11.75 0.16
C PHE A 69 2.05 -11.15 0.37
N THR A 70 1.97 -10.09 1.17
CA THR A 70 0.71 -9.48 1.58
C THR A 70 0.77 -7.97 1.38
N MET A 71 -0.27 -7.40 0.78
CA MET A 71 -0.45 -5.96 0.65
C MET A 71 -1.57 -5.50 1.58
N PHE A 72 -1.33 -4.44 2.32
CA PHE A 72 -2.35 -3.75 3.10
C PHE A 72 -2.17 -2.24 3.01
N SER A 73 -3.17 -1.49 3.44
CA SER A 73 -3.11 -0.03 3.49
C SER A 73 -3.35 0.47 4.90
N LEU A 74 -2.57 1.46 5.31
CA LEU A 74 -2.87 2.27 6.48
C LEU A 74 -3.91 3.31 6.07
N ILE A 75 -5.05 3.32 6.73
CA ILE A 75 -6.08 4.34 6.58
C ILE A 75 -5.92 5.30 7.76
N VAL A 76 -5.46 6.49 7.47
CA VAL A 76 -5.19 7.51 8.47
C VAL A 76 -6.35 8.49 8.56
N ASP A 77 -6.94 8.80 7.42
CA ASP A 77 -8.20 9.53 7.31
C ASP A 77 -9.07 8.97 6.17
N ALA A 78 -10.19 9.63 5.88
CA ALA A 78 -11.16 9.12 4.91
C ALA A 78 -10.66 9.16 3.44
N GLU A 79 -9.65 9.97 3.14
CA GLU A 79 -9.21 10.23 1.77
C GLU A 79 -7.82 9.64 1.50
N GLU A 80 -6.93 9.57 2.51
CA GLU A 80 -5.54 9.19 2.32
C GLU A 80 -5.21 7.81 2.88
N THR A 81 -4.56 7.01 2.06
CA THR A 81 -4.09 5.68 2.40
C THR A 81 -2.62 5.49 2.04
N ILE A 82 -1.86 4.89 2.95
CA ILE A 82 -0.45 4.55 2.72
C ILE A 82 -0.37 3.04 2.47
N PRO A 83 -0.03 2.58 1.26
CA PRO A 83 0.13 1.16 0.97
C PRO A 83 1.43 0.62 1.58
N VAL A 84 1.37 -0.62 2.07
CA VAL A 84 2.50 -1.35 2.63
C VAL A 84 2.52 -2.75 2.04
N PHE A 85 3.71 -3.19 1.66
CA PHE A 85 3.96 -4.53 1.12
C PHE A 85 4.74 -5.35 2.15
N ALA A 86 4.09 -6.35 2.71
CA ALA A 86 4.66 -7.21 3.73
C ALA A 86 5.17 -8.51 3.14
N ASP A 87 6.46 -8.76 3.32
CA ASP A 87 7.08 -10.04 3.03
C ASP A 87 7.82 -10.58 4.26
N LYS A 88 8.07 -11.89 4.29
CA LYS A 88 8.67 -12.59 5.43
C LYS A 88 10.02 -12.01 5.81
N GLY A 89 10.16 -11.71 7.10
CA GLY A 89 11.41 -11.24 7.69
C GLY A 89 11.80 -9.80 7.34
N GLN A 90 10.96 -9.08 6.61
CA GLN A 90 11.21 -7.68 6.27
C GLN A 90 10.75 -6.73 7.38
N THR A 91 11.42 -5.59 7.46
CA THR A 91 11.00 -4.45 8.27
C THR A 91 10.82 -3.25 7.36
N VAL A 92 9.72 -2.53 7.55
CA VAL A 92 9.42 -1.27 6.86
C VAL A 92 9.27 -0.18 7.91
N TYR A 93 9.85 0.98 7.64
CA TYR A 93 9.71 2.15 8.47
C TYR A 93 8.99 3.27 7.70
N ILE A 94 7.94 3.86 8.30
CA ILE A 94 7.20 4.97 7.71
C ILE A 94 7.39 6.22 8.56
N SER A 95 7.73 7.33 7.91
CA SER A 95 7.92 8.64 8.55
C SER A 95 7.31 9.77 7.71
N GLY A 96 7.40 11.00 8.20
CA GLY A 96 6.85 12.18 7.53
C GLY A 96 5.41 12.47 7.91
N THR A 97 4.64 13.02 6.99
CA THR A 97 3.22 13.33 7.17
C THR A 97 2.34 12.34 6.42
N ILE A 98 1.03 12.41 6.61
CA ILE A 98 0.06 11.59 5.87
C ILE A 98 0.11 11.89 4.38
N ASP A 99 0.20 13.17 4.03
CA ASP A 99 0.20 13.65 2.64
C ASP A 99 1.54 13.40 1.95
N GLU A 100 2.63 13.39 2.73
CA GLU A 100 4.00 13.19 2.25
C GLU A 100 4.71 12.09 3.06
N PRO A 101 4.25 10.84 2.95
CA PRO A 101 4.89 9.73 3.66
C PRO A 101 6.22 9.35 3.01
N ASN A 102 7.22 9.09 3.85
CA ASN A 102 8.47 8.46 3.45
C ASN A 102 8.45 6.99 3.89
N ILE A 103 8.56 6.07 2.94
CA ILE A 103 8.50 4.62 3.17
C ILE A 103 9.89 4.03 2.99
N GLU A 104 10.54 3.68 4.07
CA GLU A 104 11.84 3.03 4.05
C GLU A 104 11.68 1.51 4.13
N GLY A 105 12.10 0.81 3.08
CA GLY A 105 11.99 -0.63 2.96
C GLY A 105 12.66 -1.13 1.69
N GLU A 106 12.61 -2.43 1.47
CA GLU A 106 13.16 -3.07 0.27
C GLU A 106 12.04 -3.47 -0.70
N GLY A 107 12.42 -3.88 -1.92
CA GLY A 107 11.51 -4.41 -2.93
C GLY A 107 10.37 -3.44 -3.28
N GLU A 108 9.14 -3.91 -3.15
CA GLU A 108 7.93 -3.13 -3.50
C GLU A 108 7.77 -1.86 -2.66
N ASN A 109 8.17 -1.87 -1.40
CA ASN A 109 8.10 -0.68 -0.54
C ASN A 109 9.05 0.42 -1.03
N LYS A 110 10.25 0.06 -1.49
CA LYS A 110 11.19 1.00 -2.11
C LYS A 110 10.62 1.58 -3.41
N LEU A 111 10.09 0.73 -4.30
CA LEU A 111 9.45 1.17 -5.54
C LEU A 111 8.25 2.10 -5.28
N MET A 112 7.45 1.79 -4.25
CA MET A 112 6.33 2.64 -3.86
C MET A 112 6.80 4.00 -3.37
N ASN A 113 7.83 4.06 -2.54
CA ASN A 113 8.40 5.32 -2.06
C ASN A 113 8.92 6.18 -3.22
N GLU A 114 9.66 5.58 -4.14
CA GLU A 114 10.20 6.27 -5.31
C GLU A 114 9.09 6.89 -6.17
N ILE A 115 8.00 6.14 -6.43
CA ILE A 115 6.91 6.67 -7.25
C ILE A 115 6.06 7.70 -6.51
N ILE A 116 5.80 7.54 -5.22
CA ILE A 116 5.08 8.55 -4.42
C ILE A 116 5.81 9.89 -4.52
N HIS A 117 7.10 9.94 -4.22
CA HIS A 117 7.88 11.18 -4.31
C HIS A 117 7.94 11.74 -5.74
N ALA A 118 8.04 10.87 -6.75
CA ALA A 118 8.02 11.32 -8.14
C ALA A 118 6.67 11.92 -8.56
N LEU A 119 5.55 11.44 -8.00
CA LEU A 119 4.23 11.99 -8.26
C LEU A 119 3.97 13.30 -7.52
N GLN A 120 4.50 13.45 -6.30
CA GLN A 120 4.42 14.69 -5.53
C GLN A 120 5.20 15.84 -6.17
N ALA A 121 6.28 15.52 -6.89
CA ALA A 121 7.17 16.50 -7.52
C ALA A 121 6.63 17.08 -8.85
N ILE A 122 5.49 16.59 -9.37
CA ILE A 122 4.94 16.98 -10.67
C ILE A 122 3.53 17.56 -10.56
N PRO A 123 3.10 18.40 -11.55
CA PRO A 123 1.72 18.87 -11.63
C PRO A 123 0.71 17.73 -11.78
N SER A 124 -0.50 17.91 -11.23
CA SER A 124 -1.55 16.87 -11.22
C SER A 124 -1.96 16.40 -12.63
N ASN A 125 -1.87 17.25 -13.64
CA ASN A 125 -2.17 16.89 -15.03
C ASN A 125 -1.12 15.97 -15.68
N GLU A 126 0.07 15.85 -15.09
CA GLU A 126 1.14 14.94 -15.56
C GLU A 126 1.14 13.58 -14.84
N ILE A 127 0.40 13.46 -13.73
CA ILE A 127 0.31 12.23 -12.94
C ILE A 127 -0.08 11.01 -13.79
N PRO A 128 -1.14 11.05 -14.65
CA PRO A 128 -1.52 9.88 -15.43
C PRO A 128 -0.39 9.37 -16.33
N GLN A 129 0.31 10.26 -17.02
CA GLN A 129 1.43 9.87 -17.89
C GLN A 129 2.59 9.26 -17.10
N LYS A 130 2.88 9.79 -15.91
CA LYS A 130 3.92 9.25 -15.03
C LYS A 130 3.57 7.87 -14.50
N VAL A 131 2.30 7.67 -14.10
CA VAL A 131 1.78 6.36 -13.67
C VAL A 131 1.85 5.34 -14.80
N ASP A 132 1.42 5.71 -16.01
CA ASP A 132 1.51 4.83 -17.19
C ASP A 132 2.94 4.38 -17.47
N SER A 133 3.86 5.34 -17.47
CA SER A 133 5.29 5.07 -17.71
C SER A 133 5.88 4.16 -16.65
N PHE A 134 5.47 4.33 -15.37
CA PHE A 134 5.92 3.48 -14.29
C PHE A 134 5.41 2.05 -14.44
N ILE A 135 4.12 1.86 -14.70
CA ILE A 135 3.50 0.54 -14.90
C ILE A 135 4.15 -0.20 -16.08
N GLN A 136 4.39 0.50 -17.19
CA GLN A 136 5.05 -0.08 -18.36
C GLN A 136 6.51 -0.47 -18.10
N SER A 137 7.20 0.26 -17.23
CA SER A 137 8.60 -0.01 -16.87
C SER A 137 8.75 -1.08 -15.78
N ASN A 138 7.70 -1.35 -15.00
CA ASN A 138 7.68 -2.29 -13.88
C ASN A 138 6.45 -3.21 -13.96
N PRO A 139 6.27 -3.96 -15.05
CA PRO A 139 5.02 -4.69 -15.32
C PRO A 139 4.82 -5.94 -14.46
N ASP A 140 5.81 -6.36 -13.69
CA ASP A 140 5.79 -7.49 -12.75
C ASP A 140 5.76 -7.06 -11.26
N SER A 141 5.59 -5.75 -11.01
CA SER A 141 5.59 -5.15 -9.68
C SER A 141 4.17 -5.03 -9.08
N PHE A 142 4.01 -5.39 -7.82
CA PHE A 142 2.77 -5.14 -7.06
C PHE A 142 2.49 -3.65 -6.88
N THR A 143 3.51 -2.81 -6.87
CA THR A 143 3.36 -1.34 -6.92
C THR A 143 2.62 -0.92 -8.18
N SER A 144 2.94 -1.50 -9.34
CA SER A 144 2.22 -1.24 -10.59
C SER A 144 0.76 -1.67 -10.53
N LEU A 145 0.48 -2.83 -9.94
CA LEU A 145 -0.88 -3.30 -9.72
C LEU A 145 -1.68 -2.37 -8.79
N TYR A 146 -1.07 -1.89 -7.72
CA TYR A 146 -1.68 -0.91 -6.80
C TYR A 146 -1.99 0.41 -7.51
N LEU A 147 -1.04 0.95 -8.28
CA LEU A 147 -1.23 2.20 -9.03
C LEU A 147 -2.33 2.07 -10.07
N LEU A 148 -2.41 0.93 -10.76
CA LEU A 148 -3.46 0.65 -11.71
C LEU A 148 -4.86 0.63 -11.04
N ASP A 149 -4.97 0.02 -9.87
CA ASP A 149 -6.21 0.07 -9.08
C ASP A 149 -6.52 1.50 -8.63
N LYS A 150 -5.56 2.20 -8.03
CA LYS A 150 -5.75 3.55 -7.47
C LYS A 150 -6.15 4.57 -8.54
N TYR A 151 -5.41 4.65 -9.63
CA TYR A 151 -5.57 5.74 -10.60
C TYR A 151 -6.57 5.44 -11.73
N TYR A 152 -6.89 4.16 -11.96
CA TYR A 152 -7.78 3.76 -13.04
C TYR A 152 -9.02 3.03 -12.57
N ALA A 153 -8.89 1.97 -11.76
CA ALA A 153 -10.03 1.17 -11.40
C ALA A 153 -10.93 1.78 -10.29
N ARG A 154 -10.41 2.75 -9.52
CA ARG A 154 -11.19 3.53 -8.53
C ARG A 154 -11.63 4.90 -9.05
N ASN A 155 -11.20 5.30 -10.22
CA ASN A 155 -11.48 6.60 -10.79
C ASN A 155 -12.59 6.48 -11.83
N ASP A 156 -13.78 6.98 -11.54
CA ASP A 156 -14.97 6.90 -12.40
C ASP A 156 -14.78 7.62 -13.76
N SER A 157 -13.90 8.64 -13.80
CA SER A 157 -13.56 9.39 -14.99
C SER A 157 -12.36 8.84 -15.76
N ALA A 158 -11.70 7.79 -15.26
CA ALA A 158 -10.53 7.21 -15.89
C ALA A 158 -10.84 6.60 -17.26
N ASN A 159 -9.84 6.64 -18.13
CA ASN A 159 -9.90 6.02 -19.44
C ASN A 159 -9.92 4.48 -19.31
N PHE A 160 -11.08 3.88 -19.62
CA PHE A 160 -11.28 2.44 -19.51
C PHE A 160 -10.42 1.64 -20.52
N GLU A 161 -10.18 2.18 -21.71
CA GLU A 161 -9.33 1.54 -22.72
C GLU A 161 -7.87 1.48 -22.25
N GLN A 162 -7.41 2.57 -21.62
CA GLN A 162 -6.09 2.61 -20.99
C GLN A 162 -5.96 1.62 -19.84
N LEU A 163 -6.99 1.53 -18.97
CA LEU A 163 -7.05 0.53 -17.91
C LEU A 163 -6.90 -0.89 -18.46
N GLU A 164 -7.65 -1.25 -19.52
CA GLU A 164 -7.53 -2.58 -20.14
C GLU A 164 -6.14 -2.81 -20.75
N THR A 165 -5.58 -1.79 -21.39
CA THR A 165 -4.24 -1.85 -22.02
C THR A 165 -3.15 -2.09 -20.98
N LEU A 166 -3.14 -1.31 -19.92
CA LEU A 166 -2.17 -1.46 -18.82
C LEU A 166 -2.34 -2.77 -18.07
N THR A 167 -3.60 -3.22 -17.86
CA THR A 167 -3.86 -4.54 -17.23
C THR A 167 -3.26 -5.68 -18.04
N LYS A 168 -3.33 -5.63 -19.36
CA LYS A 168 -2.75 -6.65 -20.26
C LYS A 168 -1.22 -6.63 -20.27
N ALA A 169 -0.61 -5.49 -19.99
CA ALA A 169 0.84 -5.35 -19.91
C ALA A 169 1.42 -6.01 -18.65
N LEU A 170 0.64 -6.14 -17.58
CA LEU A 170 1.10 -6.76 -16.34
C LEU A 170 1.37 -8.26 -16.54
N HIS A 171 2.48 -8.73 -15.97
CA HIS A 171 2.92 -10.12 -16.11
C HIS A 171 3.64 -10.61 -14.83
N GLY A 172 4.31 -11.78 -14.91
CA GLY A 172 5.05 -12.35 -13.78
C GLY A 172 4.12 -12.88 -12.68
N ILE A 173 4.62 -12.90 -11.46
CA ILE A 173 3.92 -13.45 -10.29
C ILE A 173 2.62 -12.70 -9.93
N ILE A 174 2.53 -11.43 -10.31
CA ILE A 174 1.34 -10.62 -10.01
C ILE A 174 0.12 -11.09 -10.82
N LYS A 175 0.33 -11.65 -12.01
CA LYS A 175 -0.74 -12.07 -12.92
C LYS A 175 -1.63 -13.16 -12.31
N ASP A 176 -1.04 -14.06 -11.53
CA ASP A 176 -1.74 -15.17 -10.89
C ASP A 176 -2.07 -14.86 -9.41
N SER A 177 -1.83 -13.61 -8.98
CA SER A 177 -2.10 -13.20 -7.62
C SER A 177 -3.59 -13.01 -7.34
N PRO A 178 -4.03 -13.20 -6.08
CA PRO A 178 -5.40 -12.86 -5.67
C PRO A 178 -5.73 -11.39 -5.91
N TYR A 179 -4.75 -10.48 -5.82
CA TYR A 179 -4.92 -9.04 -6.09
C TYR A 179 -5.27 -8.76 -7.54
N MET A 180 -4.61 -9.45 -8.49
CA MET A 180 -4.95 -9.37 -9.91
C MET A 180 -6.35 -9.92 -10.17
N THR A 181 -6.71 -11.05 -9.58
CA THR A 181 -8.04 -11.65 -9.70
C THR A 181 -9.12 -10.66 -9.26
N GLN A 182 -8.90 -9.97 -8.15
CA GLN A 182 -9.84 -8.98 -7.64
C GLN A 182 -9.92 -7.73 -8.55
N LEU A 183 -8.79 -7.23 -9.03
CA LEU A 183 -8.77 -6.12 -10.01
C LEU A 183 -9.53 -6.49 -11.28
N GLN A 184 -9.33 -7.69 -11.81
CA GLN A 184 -10.05 -8.17 -13.01
C GLN A 184 -11.56 -8.24 -12.78
N ALA A 185 -12.02 -8.74 -11.62
CA ALA A 185 -13.44 -8.75 -11.26
C ALA A 185 -14.01 -7.34 -11.20
N LYS A 186 -13.27 -6.38 -10.65
CA LYS A 186 -13.64 -4.96 -10.60
C LYS A 186 -13.74 -4.36 -12.01
N ILE A 187 -12.78 -4.63 -12.89
CA ILE A 187 -12.80 -4.18 -14.30
C ILE A 187 -14.05 -4.70 -15.02
N VAL A 188 -14.42 -5.96 -14.82
CA VAL A 188 -15.64 -6.55 -15.41
C VAL A 188 -16.89 -5.82 -14.89
N SER A 189 -16.96 -5.52 -13.60
CA SER A 189 -18.08 -4.76 -13.01
C SER A 189 -18.17 -3.35 -13.58
N LEU A 190 -17.06 -2.64 -13.71
CA LEU A 190 -17.01 -1.30 -14.31
C LEU A 190 -17.44 -1.32 -15.78
N LYS A 191 -17.03 -2.32 -16.53
CA LYS A 191 -17.44 -2.50 -17.93
C LYS A 191 -18.96 -2.68 -18.07
N ASN A 192 -19.54 -3.52 -17.22
CA ASN A 192 -20.99 -3.75 -17.20
C ASN A 192 -21.75 -2.49 -16.81
N TYR A 193 -21.27 -1.75 -15.81
CA TYR A 193 -21.86 -0.48 -15.39
C TYR A 193 -21.87 0.55 -16.52
N LYS A 194 -20.73 0.79 -17.18
CA LYS A 194 -20.64 1.73 -18.32
C LYS A 194 -21.54 1.31 -19.49
N LYS A 195 -21.62 0.00 -19.80
CA LYS A 195 -22.52 -0.52 -20.83
C LYS A 195 -23.98 -0.24 -20.50
N ASN A 196 -24.40 -0.46 -19.27
CA ASN A 196 -25.76 -0.20 -18.84
C ASN A 196 -26.12 1.29 -18.88
N GLN A 197 -25.20 2.18 -18.46
CA GLN A 197 -25.39 3.62 -18.58
C GLN A 197 -25.55 4.06 -20.04
N SER A 198 -24.75 3.51 -20.96
CA SER A 198 -24.87 3.80 -22.39
C SER A 198 -26.23 3.36 -22.95
N ILE A 199 -26.72 2.21 -22.54
CA ILE A 199 -28.06 1.72 -22.97
C ILE A 199 -29.16 2.64 -22.43
N LEU A 200 -29.11 3.02 -21.15
CA LEU A 200 -30.10 3.92 -20.54
C LEU A 200 -30.13 5.29 -21.22
N SER A 201 -28.98 5.85 -21.54
CA SER A 201 -28.91 7.14 -22.27
C SER A 201 -29.45 7.03 -23.68
N LEU A 202 -29.25 5.92 -24.39
CA LEU A 202 -29.83 5.66 -25.71
C LEU A 202 -31.36 5.49 -25.65
N MET A 203 -31.90 5.04 -24.53
CA MET A 203 -33.35 4.92 -24.29
C MET A 203 -33.99 6.21 -23.77
N GLY A 204 -33.24 7.31 -23.66
CA GLY A 204 -33.73 8.61 -23.19
C GLY A 204 -33.85 8.75 -21.67
N PHE A 205 -33.26 7.85 -20.92
CA PHE A 205 -33.20 7.95 -19.47
C PHE A 205 -31.92 8.69 -19.02
N ASP A 206 -32.03 9.46 -17.94
CA ASP A 206 -30.86 10.04 -17.30
C ASP A 206 -30.03 9.01 -16.53
N LYS A 207 -28.94 9.44 -15.90
CA LYS A 207 -28.05 8.55 -15.12
C LYS A 207 -28.74 7.93 -13.89
N GLU A 208 -29.88 8.46 -13.47
CA GLU A 208 -30.70 7.97 -12.36
C GLU A 208 -31.88 7.10 -12.83
N GLY A 209 -31.99 6.84 -14.14
CA GLY A 209 -33.08 6.04 -14.72
C GLY A 209 -34.42 6.79 -14.85
N LYS A 210 -34.38 8.13 -14.80
CA LYS A 210 -35.57 8.99 -15.04
C LYS A 210 -35.64 9.40 -16.51
N SER A 211 -36.84 9.26 -17.09
CA SER A 211 -37.15 9.70 -18.47
C SER A 211 -37.49 11.17 -18.54
#